data_189ff068049cf55cd94dbd586c5a8031
#
_entry.id   189ff068049cf55cd94dbd586c5a8031
#
_cell.length_a   1.000
_cell.length_b   1.000
_cell.length_c   1.000
_cell.angle_alpha   90.00
_cell.angle_beta   90.00
_cell.angle_gamma   90.00
#
_symmetry.space_group_name_H-M   'P 1'
#
loop_
_entity.id
_entity.type
_entity.pdbx_description
1 polymer ?
#
loop_
_entity_poly.entity_id
_entity_poly.type
_entity_poly.pdbx_seq_one_letter_code
_entity_poly.pdbx_strand_id
1 'polypeptide(L)'
;MEAIESIVTAHLDTWNSPAGPERVQAIASVYAPDVVIGEPQGTLTGHEGMEQAIAALQSQLPGTELSRSGPIQVAQDLVTYAWTLGSPDGPRVASGRDVLFLRGQDVVGLYVVVDAP
;
A
#
# COMPACT_ATOMS: atom_id res chain seq x y z
N MET A 1 19.25 0.28 1.64
CA MET A 1 18.17 -0.72 1.74
C MET A 1 17.32 -0.55 2.98
N GLU A 2 17.92 -0.18 4.12
CA GLU A 2 17.14 0.06 5.33
C GLU A 2 16.07 1.14 5.15
N ALA A 3 16.40 2.22 4.46
CA ALA A 3 15.42 3.29 4.21
C ALA A 3 14.25 2.78 3.37
N ILE A 4 14.52 1.94 2.38
CA ILE A 4 13.48 1.39 1.52
C ILE A 4 12.62 0.39 2.30
N GLU A 5 13.23 -0.46 3.11
CA GLU A 5 12.46 -1.38 3.95
C GLU A 5 11.56 -0.63 4.92
N SER A 6 12.04 0.47 5.49
CA SER A 6 11.23 1.32 6.37
C SER A 6 10.05 1.93 5.64
N ILE A 7 10.26 2.38 4.40
CA ILE A 7 9.17 2.95 3.59
C ILE A 7 8.12 1.88 3.29
N VAL A 8 8.54 0.68 2.89
CA VAL A 8 7.61 -0.41 2.60
C VAL A 8 6.83 -0.80 3.85
N THR A 9 7.51 -0.91 4.99
CA THR A 9 6.86 -1.24 6.26
C THR A 9 5.84 -0.17 6.63
N ALA A 10 6.22 1.10 6.52
CA ALA A 10 5.32 2.22 6.84
C ALA A 10 4.10 2.23 5.92
N HIS A 11 4.31 1.93 4.63
CA HIS A 11 3.22 1.83 3.67
C HIS A 11 2.24 0.71 4.06
N LEU A 12 2.74 -0.48 4.33
CA LEU A 12 1.88 -1.61 4.71
C LEU A 12 1.17 -1.35 6.04
N ASP A 13 1.87 -0.77 7.02
CA ASP A 13 1.26 -0.42 8.30
C ASP A 13 0.14 0.61 8.11
N THR A 14 0.32 1.56 7.20
CA THR A 14 -0.70 2.56 6.91
C THR A 14 -1.96 1.90 6.34
N TRP A 15 -1.79 0.96 5.41
CA TRP A 15 -2.92 0.25 4.81
C TRP A 15 -3.61 -0.69 5.79
N ASN A 16 -2.92 -1.13 6.84
CA ASN A 16 -3.48 -1.96 7.89
C ASN A 16 -4.04 -1.15 9.07
N SER A 17 -3.91 0.17 9.04
CA SER A 17 -4.37 1.04 10.13
C SER A 17 -5.89 1.24 10.05
N PRO A 18 -6.57 1.25 11.20
CA PRO A 18 -8.00 1.59 11.21
C PRO A 18 -8.21 3.07 10.90
N ALA A 19 -9.42 3.41 10.48
CA ALA A 19 -9.77 4.81 10.23
C ALA A 19 -9.57 5.65 11.48
N GLY A 20 -9.04 6.87 11.30
CA GLY A 20 -8.83 7.78 12.42
C GLY A 20 -7.65 8.69 12.20
N PRO A 21 -7.36 9.56 13.20
CA PRO A 21 -6.28 10.55 13.10
C PRO A 21 -4.91 9.96 12.83
N GLU A 22 -4.61 8.78 13.39
CA GLU A 22 -3.31 8.15 13.19
C GLU A 22 -3.10 7.75 11.75
N ARG A 23 -4.15 7.24 11.08
CA ARG A 23 -4.06 6.91 9.66
C ARG A 23 -3.88 8.15 8.81
N VAL A 24 -4.58 9.23 9.14
CA VAL A 24 -4.43 10.50 8.43
C VAL A 24 -2.99 10.99 8.52
N GLN A 25 -2.39 10.93 9.70
CA GLN A 25 -0.99 11.32 9.89
C GLN A 25 -0.03 10.39 9.15
N ALA A 26 -0.29 9.10 9.17
CA ALA A 26 0.55 8.12 8.46
C ALA A 26 0.53 8.39 6.95
N ILE A 27 -0.64 8.67 6.40
CA ILE A 27 -0.76 9.02 4.98
C ILE A 27 0.07 10.26 4.66
N ALA A 28 -0.05 11.30 5.48
CA ALA A 28 0.70 12.53 5.27
C ALA A 28 2.22 12.30 5.35
N SER A 29 2.65 11.36 6.17
CA SER A 29 4.07 11.05 6.39
C SER A 29 4.68 10.19 5.29
N VAL A 30 3.93 9.23 4.75
CA VAL A 30 4.43 8.23 3.80
C VAL A 30 4.32 8.71 2.36
N TYR A 31 3.21 9.36 2.01
CA TYR A 31 2.88 9.68 0.63
C TYR A 31 3.00 11.15 0.34
N ALA A 32 3.51 11.46 -0.86
CA ALA A 32 3.56 12.85 -1.32
C ALA A 32 2.15 13.41 -1.48
N PRO A 33 1.97 14.74 -1.36
CA PRO A 33 0.65 15.35 -1.54
C PRO A 33 0.02 15.09 -2.90
N ASP A 34 0.84 14.84 -3.92
CA ASP A 34 0.39 14.58 -5.29
C ASP A 34 0.45 13.10 -5.67
N VAL A 35 0.45 12.21 -4.69
CA VAL A 35 0.56 10.76 -4.94
C VAL A 35 -0.54 10.28 -5.88
N VAL A 36 -0.17 9.33 -6.77
CA VAL A 36 -1.12 8.68 -7.68
C VAL A 36 -1.28 7.24 -7.23
N ILE A 37 -2.53 6.79 -7.12
CA ILE A 37 -2.85 5.40 -6.78
C ILE A 37 -3.53 4.76 -7.99
N GLY A 38 -2.83 3.82 -8.64
CA GLY A 38 -3.38 3.05 -9.75
C GLY A 38 -3.83 1.69 -9.27
N GLU A 39 -5.10 1.40 -9.44
CA GLU A 39 -5.70 0.12 -9.06
C GLU A 39 -6.38 -0.50 -10.27
N PRO A 40 -6.72 -1.82 -10.23
CA PRO A 40 -7.36 -2.46 -11.39
C PRO A 40 -8.62 -1.75 -11.86
N GLN A 41 -9.37 -1.15 -10.95
CA GLN A 41 -10.65 -0.50 -11.27
C GLN A 41 -10.53 0.97 -11.62
N GLY A 42 -9.38 1.61 -11.38
CA GLY A 42 -9.23 3.03 -11.68
C GLY A 42 -8.08 3.69 -10.96
N THR A 43 -8.04 5.01 -11.04
CA THR A 43 -6.96 5.84 -10.50
C THR A 43 -7.53 6.85 -9.52
N LEU A 44 -6.87 6.99 -8.36
CA LEU A 44 -7.16 8.02 -7.37
C LEU A 44 -5.89 8.86 -7.18
N THR A 45 -6.03 10.05 -6.63
CA THR A 45 -4.89 10.95 -6.42
C THR A 45 -4.95 11.63 -5.06
N GLY A 46 -3.76 11.97 -4.55
CA GLY A 46 -3.61 12.75 -3.33
C GLY A 46 -3.88 11.97 -2.05
N HIS A 47 -3.72 12.65 -0.93
CA HIS A 47 -3.94 12.03 0.38
C HIS A 47 -5.40 11.60 0.56
N GLU A 48 -6.32 12.39 0.01
CA GLU A 48 -7.74 12.05 0.04
C GLU A 48 -8.04 10.79 -0.75
N GLY A 49 -7.43 10.66 -1.94
CA GLY A 49 -7.54 9.46 -2.75
C GLY A 49 -6.96 8.23 -2.05
N MET A 50 -5.84 8.41 -1.35
CA MET A 50 -5.23 7.33 -0.58
C MET A 50 -6.16 6.87 0.54
N GLU A 51 -6.77 7.80 1.27
CA GLU A 51 -7.72 7.47 2.32
C GLU A 51 -8.93 6.71 1.74
N GLN A 52 -9.43 7.13 0.59
CA GLN A 52 -10.52 6.44 -0.09
C GLN A 52 -10.15 5.00 -0.45
N ALA A 53 -8.95 4.80 -0.99
CA ALA A 53 -8.48 3.48 -1.40
C ALA A 53 -8.40 2.52 -0.21
N ILE A 54 -7.82 3.00 0.90
CA ILE A 54 -7.67 2.18 2.11
C ILE A 54 -9.04 1.86 2.70
N ALA A 55 -9.91 2.86 2.80
CA ALA A 55 -11.24 2.67 3.35
C ALA A 55 -12.06 1.67 2.54
N ALA A 56 -11.96 1.74 1.20
CA ALA A 56 -12.66 0.81 0.32
C ALA A 56 -12.23 -0.63 0.56
N LEU A 57 -10.91 -0.86 0.66
CA LEU A 57 -10.40 -2.19 0.91
C LEU A 57 -10.89 -2.74 2.25
N GLN A 58 -10.78 -1.94 3.30
CA GLN A 58 -11.18 -2.37 4.64
C GLN A 58 -12.69 -2.60 4.75
N SER A 59 -13.46 -1.85 3.98
CA SER A 59 -14.92 -2.02 3.93
C SER A 59 -15.32 -3.30 3.19
N GLN A 60 -14.63 -3.61 2.09
CA GLN A 60 -14.93 -4.78 1.28
C GLN A 60 -14.44 -6.08 1.92
N LEU A 61 -13.29 -6.03 2.59
CA LEU A 61 -12.66 -7.21 3.18
C LEU A 61 -12.28 -6.93 4.64
N PRO A 62 -13.28 -6.77 5.52
CA PRO A 62 -12.99 -6.46 6.92
C PRO A 62 -12.24 -7.59 7.61
N GLY A 63 -11.36 -7.23 8.54
CA GLY A 63 -10.61 -8.19 9.32
C GLY A 63 -9.40 -8.77 8.60
N THR A 64 -9.06 -8.28 7.40
CA THR A 64 -7.89 -8.75 6.67
C THR A 64 -6.71 -7.83 6.90
N GLU A 65 -5.52 -8.36 6.69
CA GLU A 65 -4.26 -7.62 6.76
C GLU A 65 -3.42 -7.87 5.52
N LEU A 66 -2.71 -6.83 5.09
CA LEU A 66 -1.71 -6.92 4.04
C LEU A 66 -0.37 -7.32 4.64
N SER A 67 0.31 -8.26 4.00
CA SER A 67 1.65 -8.69 4.40
C SER A 67 2.53 -8.83 3.16
N ARG A 68 3.80 -8.46 3.30
CA ARG A 68 4.77 -8.69 2.24
C ARG A 68 5.10 -10.18 2.20
N SER A 69 5.08 -10.77 1.00
CA SER A 69 5.26 -12.22 0.85
C SER A 69 6.53 -12.60 0.10
N GLY A 70 7.39 -11.64 -0.23
CA GLY A 70 8.62 -11.91 -0.94
C GLY A 70 9.62 -10.78 -0.78
N PRO A 71 10.74 -10.86 -1.51
CA PRO A 71 11.78 -9.85 -1.37
C PRO A 71 11.37 -8.51 -2.00
N ILE A 72 11.98 -7.45 -1.48
CA ILE A 72 11.84 -6.12 -2.07
C ILE A 72 12.85 -6.03 -3.21
N GLN A 73 12.39 -5.61 -4.37
CA GLN A 73 13.23 -5.41 -5.55
C GLN A 73 13.19 -3.92 -5.92
N VAL A 74 14.32 -3.41 -6.37
CA VAL A 74 14.49 -1.96 -6.61
C VAL A 74 15.15 -1.73 -7.95
N ALA A 75 14.62 -0.77 -8.70
CA ALA A 75 15.23 -0.28 -9.93
C ALA A 75 15.04 1.23 -9.97
N GLN A 76 16.12 1.98 -9.69
CA GLN A 76 16.08 3.44 -9.62
C GLN A 76 15.05 3.90 -8.58
N ASP A 77 14.00 4.60 -9.01
CA ASP A 77 12.95 5.09 -8.14
C ASP A 77 11.77 4.11 -7.99
N LEU A 78 11.87 2.95 -8.63
CA LEU A 78 10.83 1.92 -8.56
C LEU A 78 11.17 0.90 -7.48
N VAL A 79 10.19 0.62 -6.63
CA VAL A 79 10.29 -0.40 -5.59
C VAL A 79 9.11 -1.34 -5.76
N THR A 80 9.34 -2.64 -5.74
CA THR A 80 8.27 -3.62 -5.93
C THR A 80 8.47 -4.83 -5.02
N TYR A 81 7.37 -5.44 -4.65
CA TYR A 81 7.35 -6.65 -3.84
C TYR A 81 5.98 -7.31 -3.96
N ALA A 82 5.93 -8.60 -3.71
CA ALA A 82 4.67 -9.33 -3.66
C ALA A 82 4.00 -9.14 -2.30
N TRP A 83 2.67 -9.15 -2.28
CA TRP A 83 1.89 -9.09 -1.05
C TRP A 83 0.81 -10.16 -1.02
N THR A 84 0.36 -10.48 0.19
CA THR A 84 -0.82 -11.31 0.42
C THR A 84 -1.79 -10.56 1.32
N LEU A 85 -3.06 -10.89 1.18
CA LEU A 85 -4.13 -10.31 1.99
C LEU A 85 -4.94 -11.45 2.59
N GLY A 86 -5.13 -11.42 3.89
CA GLY A 86 -5.91 -12.44 4.58
C GLY A 86 -6.10 -12.08 6.04
N SER A 87 -6.92 -12.83 6.75
CA SER A 87 -7.05 -12.65 8.19
C SER A 87 -5.81 -13.23 8.88
N PRO A 88 -5.39 -12.68 10.03
CA PRO A 88 -4.14 -13.09 10.69
C PRO A 88 -4.04 -14.60 10.93
N ASP A 89 -5.15 -15.24 11.27
CA ASP A 89 -5.19 -16.67 11.57
C ASP A 89 -5.96 -17.48 10.54
N GLY A 90 -6.26 -16.87 9.38
CA GLY A 90 -7.09 -17.52 8.38
C GLY A 90 -6.40 -17.66 7.04
N PRO A 91 -7.12 -18.16 6.05
CA PRO A 91 -6.56 -18.32 4.71
C PRO A 91 -6.37 -16.98 4.02
N ARG A 92 -5.44 -16.98 3.06
CA ARG A 92 -5.23 -15.85 2.18
C ARG A 92 -6.44 -15.71 1.25
N VAL A 93 -6.94 -14.47 1.09
CA VAL A 93 -8.09 -14.20 0.23
C VAL A 93 -7.66 -13.52 -1.07
N ALA A 94 -6.47 -12.94 -1.13
CA ALA A 94 -5.95 -12.30 -2.34
C ALA A 94 -4.43 -12.24 -2.27
N SER A 95 -3.82 -12.05 -3.43
CA SER A 95 -2.39 -11.80 -3.54
C SER A 95 -2.13 -10.91 -4.75
N GLY A 96 -0.96 -10.33 -4.80
CA GLY A 96 -0.58 -9.46 -5.89
C GLY A 96 0.78 -8.86 -5.67
N ARG A 97 0.97 -7.70 -6.27
CA ARG A 97 2.22 -6.97 -6.22
C ARG A 97 1.96 -5.49 -6.12
N ASP A 98 2.71 -4.82 -5.28
CA ASP A 98 2.75 -3.36 -5.24
C ASP A 98 3.94 -2.88 -6.05
N VAL A 99 3.75 -1.78 -6.76
CA VAL A 99 4.83 -1.05 -7.41
C VAL A 99 4.77 0.37 -6.85
N LEU A 100 5.84 0.77 -6.17
CA LEU A 100 5.96 2.10 -5.59
C LEU A 100 6.94 2.90 -6.41
N PHE A 101 6.62 4.17 -6.65
CA PHE A 101 7.58 5.12 -7.19
C PHE A 101 7.91 6.14 -6.10
N LEU A 102 9.22 6.38 -5.91
CA LEU A 102 9.71 7.24 -4.84
C LEU A 102 10.26 8.55 -5.40
N ARG A 103 10.06 9.62 -4.64
CA ARG A 103 10.75 10.89 -4.83
C ARG A 103 11.39 11.22 -3.49
N GLY A 104 12.71 10.99 -3.39
CA GLY A 104 13.37 10.99 -2.09
C GLY A 104 12.83 9.85 -1.24
N GLN A 105 12.26 10.16 -0.09
CA GLN A 105 11.67 9.15 0.79
C GLN A 105 10.15 9.13 0.73
N ASP A 106 9.56 9.96 -0.14
CA ASP A 106 8.11 10.01 -0.30
C ASP A 106 7.65 9.08 -1.42
N VAL A 107 6.55 8.40 -1.18
CA VAL A 107 5.90 7.60 -2.22
C VAL A 107 5.07 8.54 -3.07
N VAL A 108 5.41 8.66 -4.35
CA VAL A 108 4.67 9.52 -5.30
C VAL A 108 3.73 8.72 -6.19
N GLY A 109 3.92 7.41 -6.26
CA GLY A 109 3.03 6.53 -7.00
C GLY A 109 2.92 5.19 -6.32
N LEU A 110 1.71 4.65 -6.29
CA LEU A 110 1.42 3.31 -5.80
C LEU A 110 0.55 2.64 -6.85
N TYR A 111 1.05 1.58 -7.47
CA TYR A 111 0.28 0.80 -8.43
C TYR A 111 0.08 -0.59 -7.86
N VAL A 112 -1.18 -0.98 -7.78
CA VAL A 112 -1.59 -2.25 -7.16
C VAL A 112 -1.97 -3.22 -8.26
N VAL A 113 -1.22 -4.30 -8.36
CA VAL A 113 -1.50 -5.40 -9.29
C VAL A 113 -2.07 -6.56 -8.48
N VAL A 114 -3.19 -7.09 -8.92
CA VAL A 114 -3.86 -8.19 -8.21
C VAL A 114 -3.78 -9.44 -9.08
N ASP A 115 -3.35 -10.54 -8.48
CA ASP A 115 -3.25 -11.81 -9.17
C ASP A 115 -4.66 -12.33 -9.51
N ALA A 116 -4.76 -13.01 -10.64
CA ALA A 116 -6.00 -13.68 -11.01
C ALA A 116 -6.33 -14.77 -9.99
N PRO A 117 -7.61 -15.04 -9.74
CA PRO A 117 -8.01 -16.10 -8.81
C PRO A 117 -7.65 -17.50 -9.31
#